data_2a5f915a5cc52029ac95bbc01fec390f
#
_entry.id   2a5f915a5cc52029ac95bbc01fec390f
#
_cell.length_a   1.000
_cell.length_b   1.000
_cell.length_c   1.000
_cell.angle_alpha   90.00
_cell.angle_beta   90.00
_cell.angle_gamma   90.00
#
_symmetry.space_group_name_H-M   'P 1'
#
loop_
_entity.id
_entity.type
_entity.pdbx_description
1 polymer ?
#
loop_
_entity_poly.entity_id
_entity_poly.type
_entity_poly.pdbx_seq_one_letter_code
_entity_poly.pdbx_strand_id
1 'polypeptide(L)'
;MLALPLLGAREPTTGPLTTHPWVTACKDRDDRDKPGPAFQVYRNTYYVGTCGVSAILVTSPEGHLLIDSGTEAGAEVVLANIRALGFDPKDIKLLLGSHEHSDHIGGLLTIQEITRAPIVTSFEGLNVIASGQATKDDPRYGTLEPMRSLPESSYTIEPSPILRYNEPKAQFLLDKFGVWPIPTPGYSPAAMSWTWRDCEGDECLTIIYAANLLPVSRDDYKFTDNPRYVHEFLASLQRIADAPCDILLTPLPSASKMRDTLRAGSLNASYAYRCDSYTRFQRSLLIDRLLQEDPEWMKKNFPQGIK
;
A
#
# COMPACT_ATOMS: atom_id res chain seq x y z
N MET A 1 -47.56 -14.03 43.64
CA MET A 1 -46.53 -13.01 43.36
C MET A 1 -45.22 -13.74 43.14
N LEU A 2 -44.85 -13.94 41.91
CA LEU A 2 -43.53 -14.55 41.54
C LEU A 2 -42.56 -13.40 41.22
N ALA A 3 -41.47 -13.35 41.97
CA ALA A 3 -40.40 -12.38 41.74
C ALA A 3 -39.51 -12.89 40.58
N LEU A 4 -39.36 -12.10 39.51
CA LEU A 4 -38.34 -12.32 38.48
C LEU A 4 -36.97 -11.89 39.03
N PRO A 5 -35.90 -12.66 38.74
CA PRO A 5 -34.55 -12.24 39.07
C PRO A 5 -34.07 -11.19 38.05
N LEU A 6 -33.58 -10.05 38.56
CA LEU A 6 -32.87 -9.02 37.81
C LEU A 6 -31.57 -9.65 37.23
N LEU A 7 -31.47 -9.74 35.89
CA LEU A 7 -30.23 -10.01 35.19
C LEU A 7 -29.29 -8.81 35.41
N GLY A 8 -28.25 -9.03 36.24
CA GLY A 8 -27.17 -8.08 36.41
C GLY A 8 -26.43 -7.84 35.11
N ALA A 9 -26.37 -6.58 34.67
CA ALA A 9 -25.55 -6.13 33.60
C ALA A 9 -24.05 -6.46 33.93
N ARG A 10 -23.42 -7.28 33.13
CA ARG A 10 -21.97 -7.50 33.22
C ARG A 10 -21.28 -6.19 32.91
N GLU A 11 -20.58 -5.61 33.87
CA GLU A 11 -19.64 -4.52 33.62
C GLU A 11 -18.56 -5.00 32.62
N PRO A 12 -18.17 -4.15 31.65
CA PRO A 12 -17.06 -4.49 30.77
C PRO A 12 -15.78 -4.60 31.61
N THR A 13 -15.16 -5.78 31.63
CA THR A 13 -13.88 -6.00 32.27
C THR A 13 -12.81 -5.18 31.54
N THR A 14 -12.41 -4.05 32.10
CA THR A 14 -11.24 -3.29 31.68
C THR A 14 -9.98 -4.02 32.14
N GLY A 15 -9.60 -5.10 31.44
CA GLY A 15 -8.24 -5.64 31.52
C GLY A 15 -7.23 -4.61 30.98
N PRO A 16 -5.97 -4.64 31.42
CA PRO A 16 -4.96 -3.75 30.87
C PRO A 16 -4.93 -3.95 29.36
N LEU A 17 -5.02 -2.85 28.59
CA LEU A 17 -4.88 -2.85 27.12
C LEU A 17 -3.51 -3.47 26.81
N THR A 18 -3.48 -4.73 26.37
CA THR A 18 -2.24 -5.37 25.95
C THR A 18 -1.78 -4.65 24.68
N THR A 19 -0.61 -4.01 24.73
CA THR A 19 -0.05 -3.32 23.58
C THR A 19 0.10 -4.30 22.41
N HIS A 20 -0.41 -3.95 21.25
CA HIS A 20 -0.35 -4.79 20.05
C HIS A 20 1.10 -5.26 19.79
N PRO A 21 1.38 -6.56 19.52
CA PRO A 21 2.73 -7.09 19.38
C PRO A 21 3.59 -6.33 18.37
N TRP A 22 3.02 -5.97 17.21
CA TRP A 22 3.70 -5.19 16.18
C TRP A 22 4.11 -3.80 16.72
N VAL A 23 3.23 -3.13 17.46
CA VAL A 23 3.52 -1.81 18.07
C VAL A 23 4.68 -1.89 19.05
N THR A 24 4.75 -2.99 19.81
CA THR A 24 5.84 -3.23 20.78
C THR A 24 7.17 -3.49 20.06
N ALA A 25 7.16 -4.34 19.04
CA ALA A 25 8.37 -4.71 18.29
C ALA A 25 8.93 -3.58 17.44
N CYS A 26 8.03 -2.75 16.86
CA CYS A 26 8.35 -1.69 15.92
C CYS A 26 8.38 -0.29 16.56
N LYS A 27 8.94 -0.14 17.76
CA LYS A 27 9.00 1.12 18.51
C LYS A 27 9.59 2.28 17.70
N ASP A 28 10.69 1.98 16.98
CA ASP A 28 11.57 2.94 16.34
C ASP A 28 11.30 3.10 14.83
N ARG A 29 10.26 2.54 14.44
CA ARG A 29 9.38 2.81 13.35
C ARG A 29 9.81 2.77 11.88
N ASP A 30 10.73 3.42 11.37
CA ASP A 30 10.89 3.62 9.91
C ASP A 30 12.09 2.87 9.33
N ASP A 31 12.60 1.88 10.07
CA ASP A 31 13.63 0.97 9.58
C ASP A 31 12.99 -0.01 8.56
N ARG A 32 13.40 0.13 7.31
CA ARG A 32 12.82 -0.57 6.17
C ARG A 32 13.01 -2.08 6.21
N ASP A 33 14.08 -2.54 6.85
CA ASP A 33 14.43 -3.96 6.87
C ASP A 33 14.26 -4.60 8.25
N LYS A 34 13.89 -3.82 9.27
CA LYS A 34 13.68 -4.35 10.61
C LYS A 34 12.50 -5.31 10.63
N PRO A 35 12.69 -6.58 11.05
CA PRO A 35 11.61 -7.52 11.19
C PRO A 35 10.52 -7.01 12.15
N GLY A 36 9.28 -7.00 11.68
CA GLY A 36 8.08 -6.79 12.47
C GLY A 36 7.25 -8.06 12.49
N PRO A 37 6.55 -8.41 13.59
CA PRO A 37 5.70 -9.58 13.62
C PRO A 37 4.53 -9.43 12.67
N ALA A 38 4.21 -10.49 11.91
CA ALA A 38 3.00 -10.56 11.12
C ALA A 38 1.76 -10.54 12.01
N PHE A 39 0.67 -9.99 11.50
CA PHE A 39 -0.62 -10.00 12.18
C PHE A 39 -1.79 -9.95 11.20
N GLN A 40 -2.93 -10.44 11.64
CA GLN A 40 -4.18 -10.34 10.90
C GLN A 40 -4.72 -8.91 10.99
N VAL A 41 -4.92 -8.28 9.82
CA VAL A 41 -5.56 -6.96 9.69
C VAL A 41 -7.06 -7.10 9.80
N TYR A 42 -7.62 -7.97 8.98
CA TYR A 42 -9.03 -8.35 8.98
C TYR A 42 -9.17 -9.68 8.21
N ARG A 43 -9.94 -10.60 8.70
CA ARG A 43 -10.30 -11.91 8.12
C ARG A 43 -9.19 -12.58 7.31
N ASN A 44 -9.18 -12.38 5.98
CA ASN A 44 -8.22 -12.99 5.06
C ASN A 44 -7.04 -12.06 4.71
N THR A 45 -7.00 -10.88 5.29
CA THR A 45 -5.98 -9.86 5.06
C THR A 45 -4.99 -9.82 6.21
N TYR A 46 -3.69 -9.95 5.90
CA TYR A 46 -2.60 -10.01 6.86
C TYR A 46 -1.51 -9.00 6.51
N TYR A 47 -1.00 -8.33 7.53
CA TYR A 47 0.25 -7.58 7.44
C TYR A 47 1.43 -8.56 7.57
N VAL A 48 2.30 -8.57 6.57
CA VAL A 48 3.48 -9.45 6.54
C VAL A 48 4.78 -8.70 6.28
N GLY A 49 4.74 -7.35 6.27
CA GLY A 49 5.89 -6.48 6.02
C GLY A 49 6.84 -6.35 7.21
N THR A 50 7.75 -5.40 7.07
CA THR A 50 8.72 -5.00 8.09
C THR A 50 8.13 -3.95 9.04
N CYS A 51 8.95 -3.37 9.92
CA CYS A 51 8.50 -2.26 10.77
C CYS A 51 8.28 -0.96 9.99
N GLY A 52 9.04 -0.72 8.94
CA GLY A 52 9.02 0.54 8.17
C GLY A 52 8.31 0.44 6.82
N VAL A 53 8.16 -0.76 6.25
CA VAL A 53 7.54 -0.97 4.94
C VAL A 53 6.50 -2.07 5.01
N SER A 54 5.32 -1.78 4.47
CA SER A 54 4.20 -2.73 4.43
C SER A 54 4.37 -3.73 3.29
N ALA A 55 3.96 -4.96 3.55
CA ALA A 55 3.57 -5.95 2.56
C ALA A 55 2.28 -6.60 3.06
N ILE A 56 1.33 -6.83 2.17
CA ILE A 56 -0.01 -7.32 2.53
C ILE A 56 -0.28 -8.65 1.83
N LEU A 57 -0.55 -9.67 2.62
CA LEU A 57 -1.02 -10.96 2.12
C LEU A 57 -2.55 -11.01 2.20
N VAL A 58 -3.20 -11.33 1.09
CA VAL A 58 -4.64 -11.65 1.07
C VAL A 58 -4.79 -13.12 0.71
N THR A 59 -5.40 -13.89 1.59
CA THR A 59 -5.53 -15.34 1.44
C THR A 59 -6.89 -15.70 0.84
N SER A 60 -6.90 -16.76 0.03
CA SER A 60 -8.14 -17.36 -0.47
C SER A 60 -7.96 -18.87 -0.70
N PRO A 61 -9.06 -19.65 -0.83
CA PRO A 61 -8.99 -21.08 -1.21
C PRO A 61 -8.34 -21.31 -2.57
N GLU A 62 -8.34 -20.31 -3.44
CA GLU A 62 -7.82 -20.37 -4.81
C GLU A 62 -6.30 -20.08 -4.89
N GLY A 63 -5.68 -19.80 -3.77
CA GLY A 63 -4.33 -19.31 -3.59
C GLY A 63 -4.32 -17.90 -3.02
N HIS A 64 -3.14 -17.33 -2.84
CA HIS A 64 -2.96 -16.05 -2.17
C HIS A 64 -2.50 -14.96 -3.15
N LEU A 65 -2.74 -13.71 -2.81
CA LEU A 65 -2.08 -12.58 -3.44
C LEU A 65 -1.20 -11.84 -2.42
N LEU A 66 -0.12 -11.25 -2.90
CA LEU A 66 0.77 -10.42 -2.10
C LEU A 66 0.91 -9.05 -2.76
N ILE A 67 0.72 -7.98 -1.97
CA ILE A 67 0.91 -6.59 -2.40
C ILE A 67 2.19 -6.07 -1.75
N ASP A 68 3.14 -5.64 -2.55
CA ASP A 68 4.49 -5.21 -2.19
C ASP A 68 5.33 -6.33 -1.53
N SER A 69 6.61 -6.06 -1.37
CA SER A 69 7.60 -7.03 -0.89
C SER A 69 8.63 -6.44 0.06
N GLY A 70 8.63 -5.10 0.23
CA GLY A 70 9.74 -4.41 0.86
C GLY A 70 10.95 -4.26 -0.07
N THR A 71 12.09 -3.96 0.53
CA THR A 71 13.41 -4.01 -0.15
C THR A 71 13.74 -5.44 -0.57
N GLU A 72 14.82 -5.64 -1.31
CA GLU A 72 15.31 -7.00 -1.62
C GLU A 72 15.65 -7.78 -0.34
N ALA A 73 16.27 -7.14 0.65
CA ALA A 73 16.52 -7.75 1.97
C ALA A 73 15.22 -7.97 2.76
N GLY A 74 14.26 -7.05 2.65
CA GLY A 74 12.94 -7.14 3.28
C GLY A 74 12.11 -8.33 2.81
N ALA A 75 12.34 -8.84 1.59
CA ALA A 75 11.65 -10.01 1.06
C ALA A 75 11.77 -11.25 1.97
N GLU A 76 12.94 -11.45 2.59
CA GLU A 76 13.14 -12.57 3.51
C GLU A 76 12.26 -12.45 4.77
N VAL A 77 12.07 -11.21 5.27
CA VAL A 77 11.17 -10.94 6.40
C VAL A 77 9.72 -11.26 5.99
N VAL A 78 9.30 -10.81 4.80
CA VAL A 78 7.96 -11.09 4.26
C VAL A 78 7.71 -12.59 4.15
N LEU A 79 8.64 -13.34 3.55
CA LEU A 79 8.55 -14.79 3.42
C LEU A 79 8.52 -15.51 4.78
N ALA A 80 9.33 -15.06 5.74
CA ALA A 80 9.35 -15.60 7.08
C ALA A 80 8.01 -15.34 7.82
N ASN A 81 7.46 -14.14 7.68
CA ASN A 81 6.18 -13.75 8.24
C ASN A 81 5.01 -14.57 7.67
N ILE A 82 4.99 -14.82 6.37
CA ILE A 82 3.98 -15.66 5.71
C ILE A 82 4.03 -17.09 6.31
N ARG A 83 5.23 -17.67 6.45
CA ARG A 83 5.40 -19.00 7.07
C ARG A 83 5.00 -19.02 8.55
N ALA A 84 5.31 -17.96 9.29
CA ALA A 84 4.94 -17.83 10.70
C ALA A 84 3.42 -17.79 10.92
N LEU A 85 2.66 -17.30 9.93
CA LEU A 85 1.20 -17.36 9.92
C LEU A 85 0.64 -18.73 9.52
N GLY A 86 1.51 -19.67 9.12
CA GLY A 86 1.11 -21.02 8.70
C GLY A 86 0.81 -21.17 7.20
N PHE A 87 1.10 -20.15 6.39
CA PHE A 87 0.90 -20.19 4.94
C PHE A 87 2.19 -20.61 4.22
N ASP A 88 2.05 -21.33 3.10
CA ASP A 88 3.18 -21.62 2.21
C ASP A 88 3.30 -20.47 1.18
N PRO A 89 4.46 -19.78 1.09
CA PRO A 89 4.69 -18.79 0.05
C PRO A 89 4.43 -19.29 -1.38
N LYS A 90 4.55 -20.59 -1.64
CA LYS A 90 4.24 -21.18 -2.96
C LYS A 90 2.75 -21.15 -3.33
N ASP A 91 1.89 -20.89 -2.35
CA ASP A 91 0.46 -20.69 -2.59
C ASP A 91 0.12 -19.29 -3.06
N ILE A 92 1.09 -18.37 -3.09
CA ILE A 92 0.93 -17.06 -3.73
C ILE A 92 0.82 -17.28 -5.25
N LYS A 93 -0.26 -16.77 -5.84
CA LYS A 93 -0.61 -16.89 -7.27
C LYS A 93 -0.64 -15.55 -7.98
N LEU A 94 -0.51 -14.45 -7.26
CA LEU A 94 -0.51 -13.11 -7.80
C LEU A 94 0.36 -12.18 -6.93
N LEU A 95 1.22 -11.40 -7.57
CA LEU A 95 2.04 -10.36 -6.95
C LEU A 95 1.60 -9.00 -7.50
N LEU A 96 1.42 -8.03 -6.63
CA LEU A 96 1.02 -6.67 -6.98
C LEU A 96 2.05 -5.66 -6.48
N GLY A 97 2.35 -4.65 -7.28
CA GLY A 97 3.20 -3.53 -6.87
C GLY A 97 2.39 -2.27 -6.61
N SER A 98 2.70 -1.53 -5.54
CA SER A 98 2.07 -0.23 -5.26
C SER A 98 2.74 0.93 -5.99
N HIS A 99 4.04 0.91 -6.12
CA HIS A 99 4.83 1.86 -6.89
C HIS A 99 6.27 1.33 -7.09
N GLU A 100 7.00 1.97 -7.97
CA GLU A 100 8.23 1.44 -8.57
C GLU A 100 9.51 1.67 -7.75
N HIS A 101 9.42 2.07 -6.48
CA HIS A 101 10.62 2.30 -5.66
C HIS A 101 11.15 1.01 -5.04
N SER A 102 12.48 0.90 -4.94
CA SER A 102 13.18 -0.29 -4.48
C SER A 102 12.85 -0.72 -3.04
N ASP A 103 12.43 0.21 -2.20
CA ASP A 103 12.02 -0.08 -0.84
C ASP A 103 10.63 -0.73 -0.73
N HIS A 104 9.86 -0.77 -1.82
CA HIS A 104 8.52 -1.36 -1.85
C HIS A 104 8.42 -2.60 -2.72
N ILE A 105 9.01 -2.56 -3.91
CA ILE A 105 8.95 -3.67 -4.86
C ILE A 105 10.32 -4.34 -5.11
N GLY A 106 11.36 -3.94 -4.38
CA GLY A 106 12.72 -4.48 -4.55
C GLY A 106 12.81 -5.99 -4.36
N GLY A 107 11.99 -6.54 -3.46
CA GLY A 107 11.92 -7.97 -3.19
C GLY A 107 10.98 -8.77 -4.10
N LEU A 108 10.21 -8.12 -5.01
CA LEU A 108 9.21 -8.85 -5.81
C LEU A 108 9.83 -9.93 -6.70
N LEU A 109 11.00 -9.70 -7.28
CA LEU A 109 11.65 -10.69 -8.12
C LEU A 109 12.11 -11.91 -7.32
N THR A 110 12.63 -11.71 -6.11
CA THR A 110 13.01 -12.79 -5.20
C THR A 110 11.80 -13.65 -4.84
N ILE A 111 10.67 -13.02 -4.54
CA ILE A 111 9.42 -13.73 -4.24
C ILE A 111 8.87 -14.42 -5.50
N GLN A 112 8.92 -13.77 -6.65
CA GLN A 112 8.47 -14.33 -7.93
C GLN A 112 9.24 -15.60 -8.32
N GLU A 113 10.55 -15.66 -8.06
CA GLU A 113 11.36 -16.87 -8.31
C GLU A 113 10.90 -18.07 -7.47
N ILE A 114 10.42 -17.83 -6.26
CA ILE A 114 9.93 -18.88 -5.35
C ILE A 114 8.51 -19.29 -5.73
N THR A 115 7.65 -18.32 -6.00
CA THR A 115 6.20 -18.53 -6.19
C THR A 115 5.81 -18.86 -7.62
N ARG A 116 6.60 -18.40 -8.59
CA ARG A 116 6.28 -18.38 -10.04
C ARG A 116 5.00 -17.60 -10.35
N ALA A 117 4.52 -16.78 -9.41
CA ALA A 117 3.34 -15.95 -9.60
C ALA A 117 3.64 -14.79 -10.55
N PRO A 118 2.72 -14.40 -11.44
CA PRO A 118 2.89 -13.19 -12.25
C PRO A 118 2.84 -11.95 -11.36
N ILE A 119 3.62 -10.93 -11.75
CA ILE A 119 3.58 -9.59 -11.16
C ILE A 119 2.62 -8.73 -12.00
N VAL A 120 1.67 -8.07 -11.36
CA VAL A 120 0.79 -7.09 -12.01
C VAL A 120 1.13 -5.69 -11.50
N THR A 121 1.36 -4.75 -12.43
CA THR A 121 1.74 -3.37 -12.15
C THR A 121 1.26 -2.43 -13.25
N SER A 122 1.57 -1.13 -13.17
CA SER A 122 1.34 -0.15 -14.24
C SER A 122 2.34 -0.34 -15.39
N PHE A 123 2.14 0.43 -16.48
CA PHE A 123 3.10 0.44 -17.60
C PHE A 123 4.46 0.97 -17.15
N GLU A 124 4.48 2.04 -16.38
CA GLU A 124 5.68 2.67 -15.84
C GLU A 124 6.39 1.71 -14.86
N GLY A 125 5.63 1.02 -13.99
CA GLY A 125 6.17 0.04 -13.06
C GLY A 125 6.81 -1.16 -13.77
N LEU A 126 6.22 -1.61 -14.89
CA LEU A 126 6.83 -2.65 -15.73
C LEU A 126 8.20 -2.22 -16.23
N ASN A 127 8.32 -0.98 -16.75
CA ASN A 127 9.59 -0.46 -17.25
C ASN A 127 10.67 -0.40 -16.16
N VAL A 128 10.27 -0.04 -14.93
CA VAL A 128 11.22 0.02 -13.81
C VAL A 128 11.64 -1.38 -13.36
N ILE A 129 10.72 -2.34 -13.25
CA ILE A 129 11.07 -3.73 -12.94
C ILE A 129 11.98 -4.33 -14.02
N ALA A 130 11.75 -3.98 -15.28
CA ALA A 130 12.56 -4.42 -16.41
C ALA A 130 13.97 -3.83 -16.39
N SER A 131 14.11 -2.52 -16.14
CA SER A 131 15.39 -1.81 -16.17
C SER A 131 16.14 -1.80 -14.84
N GLY A 132 15.45 -1.98 -13.73
CA GLY A 132 15.98 -1.79 -12.38
C GLY A 132 16.15 -0.33 -11.95
N GLN A 133 15.68 0.62 -12.75
CA GLN A 133 15.90 2.05 -12.52
C GLN A 133 14.61 2.85 -12.68
N ALA A 134 14.42 3.86 -11.81
CA ALA A 134 13.32 4.80 -11.92
C ALA A 134 13.36 5.55 -13.28
N THR A 135 12.19 5.92 -13.77
CA THR A 135 12.05 6.70 -15.01
C THR A 135 12.39 8.17 -14.76
N LYS A 136 12.77 8.90 -15.83
CA LYS A 136 13.11 10.33 -15.75
C LYS A 136 11.94 11.21 -15.29
N ASP A 137 10.72 10.74 -15.46
CA ASP A 137 9.50 11.44 -15.06
C ASP A 137 9.22 11.33 -13.55
N ASP A 138 9.97 10.47 -12.84
CA ASP A 138 9.87 10.38 -11.38
C ASP A 138 10.45 11.63 -10.73
N PRO A 139 9.69 12.31 -9.85
CA PRO A 139 10.20 13.48 -9.10
C PRO A 139 11.48 13.19 -8.30
N ARG A 140 11.75 11.93 -7.99
CA ARG A 140 12.93 11.47 -7.25
C ARG A 140 14.00 10.83 -8.15
N TYR A 141 13.85 10.91 -9.48
CA TYR A 141 14.84 10.37 -10.41
C TYR A 141 16.28 10.78 -10.05
N GLY A 142 17.20 9.82 -10.04
CA GLY A 142 18.61 10.03 -9.71
C GLY A 142 18.93 10.02 -8.20
N THR A 143 17.92 9.95 -7.32
CA THR A 143 18.12 9.80 -5.87
C THR A 143 17.64 8.45 -5.33
N LEU A 144 17.04 7.64 -6.20
CA LEU A 144 16.53 6.31 -5.85
C LEU A 144 17.60 5.25 -6.06
N GLU A 145 17.69 4.34 -5.10
CA GLU A 145 18.57 3.18 -5.26
C GLU A 145 18.05 2.26 -6.39
N PRO A 146 18.94 1.79 -7.28
CA PRO A 146 18.56 0.82 -8.29
C PRO A 146 18.14 -0.50 -7.63
N MET A 147 17.23 -1.21 -8.28
CA MET A 147 16.81 -2.53 -7.85
C MET A 147 17.27 -3.59 -8.84
N ARG A 148 17.20 -4.85 -8.43
CA ARG A 148 17.39 -5.98 -9.33
C ARG A 148 16.40 -5.90 -10.48
N SER A 149 16.86 -6.16 -11.70
CA SER A 149 16.05 -6.14 -12.92
C SER A 149 15.87 -7.55 -13.48
N LEU A 150 14.83 -7.74 -14.28
CA LEU A 150 14.69 -8.95 -15.10
C LEU A 150 15.56 -8.82 -16.36
N PRO A 151 16.21 -9.92 -16.81
CA PRO A 151 16.81 -9.96 -18.13
C PRO A 151 15.77 -9.66 -19.22
N GLU A 152 16.15 -8.89 -20.25
CA GLU A 152 15.25 -8.52 -21.34
C GLU A 152 14.57 -9.73 -21.99
N SER A 153 15.27 -10.85 -22.07
CA SER A 153 14.71 -12.12 -22.56
C SER A 153 13.55 -12.65 -21.72
N SER A 154 13.42 -12.24 -20.47
CA SER A 154 12.39 -12.80 -19.55
C SER A 154 10.98 -12.30 -19.81
N TYR A 155 10.82 -11.07 -20.33
CA TYR A 155 9.49 -10.52 -20.62
C TYR A 155 9.06 -10.65 -22.09
N THR A 156 9.94 -11.18 -22.93
CA THR A 156 9.61 -11.59 -24.29
C THR A 156 9.16 -13.05 -24.40
N ILE A 157 9.26 -13.81 -23.30
CA ILE A 157 8.83 -15.22 -23.23
C ILE A 157 7.35 -15.27 -22.75
N GLU A 158 6.53 -15.99 -23.49
CA GLU A 158 5.15 -16.25 -23.04
C GLU A 158 5.08 -17.53 -22.18
N PRO A 159 4.40 -17.52 -21.03
CA PRO A 159 3.70 -16.37 -20.44
C PRO A 159 4.66 -15.40 -19.74
N SER A 160 4.53 -14.11 -20.02
CA SER A 160 5.33 -13.06 -19.34
C SER A 160 5.15 -13.15 -17.82
N PRO A 161 6.24 -13.05 -17.05
CA PRO A 161 6.17 -13.00 -15.59
C PRO A 161 5.66 -11.66 -15.06
N ILE A 162 5.59 -10.61 -15.90
CA ILE A 162 5.07 -9.30 -15.54
C ILE A 162 3.94 -8.93 -16.50
N LEU A 163 2.84 -8.43 -15.97
CA LEU A 163 1.64 -8.03 -16.69
C LEU A 163 1.28 -6.59 -16.35
N ARG A 164 0.82 -5.84 -17.34
CA ARG A 164 0.19 -4.55 -17.08
C ARG A 164 -1.23 -4.76 -16.57
N TYR A 165 -1.64 -4.00 -15.57
CA TYR A 165 -2.94 -4.15 -14.90
C TYR A 165 -4.16 -4.10 -15.85
N ASN A 166 -4.03 -3.45 -17.01
CA ASN A 166 -5.09 -3.32 -18.01
C ASN A 166 -5.04 -4.38 -19.14
N GLU A 167 -4.13 -5.34 -19.05
CA GLU A 167 -4.10 -6.47 -19.99
C GLU A 167 -5.19 -7.49 -19.64
N PRO A 168 -5.80 -8.17 -20.63
CA PRO A 168 -6.88 -9.13 -20.37
C PRO A 168 -6.50 -10.23 -19.37
N LYS A 169 -5.26 -10.74 -19.43
CA LYS A 169 -4.76 -11.76 -18.50
C LYS A 169 -4.64 -11.23 -17.07
N ALA A 170 -4.13 -10.00 -16.92
CA ALA A 170 -4.05 -9.36 -15.61
C ALA A 170 -5.45 -9.10 -15.04
N GLN A 171 -6.37 -8.56 -15.85
CA GLN A 171 -7.75 -8.33 -15.43
C GLN A 171 -8.44 -9.63 -15.00
N PHE A 172 -8.28 -10.71 -15.75
CA PHE A 172 -8.80 -12.01 -15.34
C PHE A 172 -8.28 -12.46 -13.96
N LEU A 173 -7.00 -12.26 -13.68
CA LEU A 173 -6.41 -12.59 -12.38
C LEU A 173 -6.93 -11.65 -11.28
N LEU A 174 -6.99 -10.36 -11.54
CA LEU A 174 -7.50 -9.37 -10.58
C LEU A 174 -8.96 -9.66 -10.21
N ASP A 175 -9.81 -9.95 -11.18
CA ASP A 175 -11.20 -10.33 -10.96
C ASP A 175 -11.32 -11.65 -10.18
N LYS A 176 -10.48 -12.64 -10.51
CA LYS A 176 -10.43 -13.92 -9.80
C LYS A 176 -10.14 -13.74 -8.31
N PHE A 177 -9.24 -12.83 -7.95
CA PHE A 177 -8.90 -12.53 -6.56
C PHE A 177 -9.77 -11.44 -5.93
N GLY A 178 -10.68 -10.84 -6.69
CA GLY A 178 -11.55 -9.77 -6.19
C GLY A 178 -10.78 -8.53 -5.72
N VAL A 179 -9.69 -8.18 -6.44
CA VAL A 179 -8.88 -7.00 -6.17
C VAL A 179 -8.92 -6.07 -7.40
N TRP A 180 -9.05 -4.76 -7.16
CA TRP A 180 -9.18 -3.78 -8.23
C TRP A 180 -8.12 -2.69 -8.12
N PRO A 181 -7.51 -2.29 -9.24
CA PRO A 181 -6.52 -1.21 -9.28
C PRO A 181 -7.20 0.15 -9.22
N ILE A 182 -6.59 1.07 -8.49
CA ILE A 182 -6.90 2.50 -8.52
C ILE A 182 -5.61 3.21 -8.93
N PRO A 183 -5.44 3.63 -10.20
CA PRO A 183 -4.25 4.36 -10.62
C PRO A 183 -4.11 5.66 -9.82
N THR A 184 -2.97 5.83 -9.15
CA THR A 184 -2.71 6.96 -8.27
C THR A 184 -1.34 7.59 -8.50
N PRO A 185 -0.99 8.01 -9.74
CA PRO A 185 0.26 8.73 -9.99
C PRO A 185 0.29 10.02 -9.16
N GLY A 186 1.48 10.39 -8.68
CA GLY A 186 1.67 11.59 -7.86
C GLY A 186 2.95 11.58 -7.05
N TYR A 187 3.20 10.55 -6.26
CA TYR A 187 4.48 10.30 -5.61
C TYR A 187 5.51 9.73 -6.59
N SER A 188 5.04 8.86 -7.45
CA SER A 188 5.78 8.31 -8.60
C SER A 188 4.83 8.13 -9.78
N PRO A 189 5.33 8.06 -11.02
CA PRO A 189 4.50 7.85 -12.20
C PRO A 189 3.76 6.51 -12.21
N ALA A 190 4.37 5.47 -11.65
CA ALA A 190 3.82 4.11 -11.63
C ALA A 190 2.86 3.84 -10.47
N ALA A 191 2.64 4.80 -9.57
CA ALA A 191 1.89 4.58 -8.35
C ALA A 191 0.49 4.03 -8.61
N MET A 192 0.19 2.91 -7.93
CA MET A 192 -1.05 2.15 -8.04
C MET A 192 -1.55 1.82 -6.64
N SER A 193 -2.75 2.24 -6.33
CA SER A 193 -3.47 1.78 -5.14
C SER A 193 -4.30 0.56 -5.47
N TRP A 194 -4.58 -0.25 -4.47
CA TRP A 194 -5.35 -1.48 -4.62
C TRP A 194 -6.52 -1.49 -3.65
N THR A 195 -7.66 -2.00 -4.08
CA THR A 195 -8.85 -2.13 -3.23
C THR A 195 -9.47 -3.51 -3.38
N TRP A 196 -9.97 -4.03 -2.28
CA TRP A 196 -10.71 -5.30 -2.24
C TRP A 196 -11.74 -5.29 -1.12
N ARG A 197 -12.66 -6.24 -1.18
CA ARG A 197 -13.59 -6.50 -0.09
C ARG A 197 -13.16 -7.77 0.63
N ASP A 198 -13.11 -7.71 1.94
CA ASP A 198 -12.84 -8.86 2.79
C ASP A 198 -14.05 -9.11 3.67
N CYS A 199 -14.57 -10.35 3.66
CA CYS A 199 -15.90 -10.67 4.18
C CYS A 199 -15.88 -11.79 5.21
N GLU A 200 -16.79 -11.70 6.18
CA GLU A 200 -17.21 -12.79 7.03
C GLU A 200 -18.72 -12.98 6.92
N GLY A 201 -19.17 -14.01 6.21
CA GLY A 201 -20.57 -14.17 5.87
C GLY A 201 -21.05 -12.97 5.05
N ASP A 202 -22.10 -12.29 5.54
CA ASP A 202 -22.66 -11.10 4.87
C ASP A 202 -21.96 -9.80 5.26
N GLU A 203 -21.09 -9.80 6.26
CA GLU A 203 -20.35 -8.63 6.71
C GLU A 203 -19.04 -8.48 5.92
N CYS A 204 -18.98 -7.43 5.11
CA CYS A 204 -17.81 -7.12 4.29
C CYS A 204 -17.27 -5.73 4.60
N LEU A 205 -15.95 -5.63 4.72
CA LEU A 205 -15.23 -4.36 4.78
C LEU A 205 -14.46 -4.12 3.48
N THR A 206 -14.46 -2.88 3.02
CA THR A 206 -13.64 -2.44 1.91
C THR A 206 -12.29 -1.98 2.44
N ILE A 207 -11.23 -2.59 1.95
CA ILE A 207 -9.86 -2.28 2.30
C ILE A 207 -9.20 -1.57 1.13
N ILE A 208 -8.48 -0.50 1.42
CA ILE A 208 -7.66 0.21 0.43
C ILE A 208 -6.20 0.15 0.90
N TYR A 209 -5.34 -0.35 0.03
CA TYR A 209 -3.90 -0.15 0.11
C TYR A 209 -3.57 1.05 -0.78
N ALA A 210 -3.58 2.24 -0.18
CA ALA A 210 -3.32 3.47 -0.90
C ALA A 210 -1.82 3.66 -1.11
N ALA A 211 -1.38 3.76 -2.36
CA ALA A 211 0.01 4.10 -2.68
C ALA A 211 0.43 5.40 -1.98
N ASN A 212 1.73 5.59 -1.79
CA ASN A 212 2.24 6.83 -1.22
C ASN A 212 1.80 8.02 -2.08
N LEU A 213 1.21 9.02 -1.44
CA LEU A 213 0.81 10.29 -2.06
C LEU A 213 1.48 11.45 -1.31
N LEU A 214 2.82 11.38 -1.20
CA LEU A 214 3.66 12.39 -0.56
C LEU A 214 4.27 13.30 -1.63
N PRO A 215 4.22 14.63 -1.49
CA PRO A 215 4.84 15.57 -2.45
C PRO A 215 6.34 15.70 -2.20
N VAL A 216 7.08 14.59 -2.32
CA VAL A 216 8.52 14.51 -2.12
C VAL A 216 9.22 14.39 -3.47
N SER A 217 10.30 15.11 -3.63
CA SER A 217 11.10 15.13 -4.85
C SER A 217 12.59 15.30 -4.52
N ARG A 218 13.47 15.17 -5.52
CA ARG A 218 14.84 15.65 -5.44
C ARG A 218 14.86 17.18 -5.31
N ASP A 219 15.98 17.74 -4.86
CA ASP A 219 16.08 19.17 -4.48
C ASP A 219 15.86 20.13 -5.65
N ASP A 220 16.26 19.75 -6.86
CA ASP A 220 16.15 20.57 -8.08
C ASP A 220 14.82 20.40 -8.83
N TYR A 221 13.93 19.54 -8.35
CA TYR A 221 12.61 19.32 -8.95
C TYR A 221 11.57 20.25 -8.32
N LYS A 222 10.81 20.96 -9.16
CA LYS A 222 9.67 21.75 -8.74
C LYS A 222 8.38 21.19 -9.33
N PHE A 223 7.38 20.97 -8.49
CA PHE A 223 6.04 20.61 -8.93
C PHE A 223 5.40 21.73 -9.75
N THR A 224 5.68 22.99 -9.43
CA THR A 224 5.18 24.16 -10.16
C THR A 224 5.69 24.24 -11.59
N ASP A 225 6.82 23.62 -11.93
CA ASP A 225 7.31 23.50 -13.30
C ASP A 225 6.58 22.38 -14.09
N ASN A 226 5.80 21.55 -13.39
CA ASN A 226 5.10 20.39 -13.93
C ASN A 226 3.59 20.42 -13.64
N PRO A 227 2.82 21.40 -14.15
CA PRO A 227 1.41 21.59 -13.81
C PRO A 227 0.53 20.34 -14.05
N ARG A 228 0.80 19.63 -15.16
CA ARG A 228 0.09 18.39 -15.47
C ARG A 228 0.27 17.35 -14.36
N TYR A 229 1.48 17.20 -13.86
CA TYR A 229 1.78 16.27 -12.77
C TYR A 229 1.03 16.64 -11.48
N VAL A 230 0.95 17.95 -11.16
CA VAL A 230 0.15 18.44 -10.02
C VAL A 230 -1.33 18.09 -10.17
N HIS A 231 -1.89 18.27 -11.35
CA HIS A 231 -3.30 17.91 -11.61
C HIS A 231 -3.54 16.40 -11.49
N GLU A 232 -2.64 15.57 -11.98
CA GLU A 232 -2.72 14.11 -11.84
C GLU A 232 -2.61 13.68 -10.36
N PHE A 233 -1.72 14.32 -9.60
CA PHE A 233 -1.59 14.10 -8.16
C PHE A 233 -2.90 14.42 -7.42
N LEU A 234 -3.49 15.59 -7.68
CA LEU A 234 -4.77 15.99 -7.09
C LEU A 234 -5.91 15.06 -7.49
N ALA A 235 -5.95 14.60 -8.75
CA ALA A 235 -6.92 13.63 -9.21
C ALA A 235 -6.74 12.27 -8.49
N SER A 236 -5.52 11.87 -8.21
CA SER A 236 -5.21 10.65 -7.45
C SER A 236 -5.69 10.73 -6.00
N LEU A 237 -5.47 11.86 -5.33
CA LEU A 237 -6.02 12.12 -4.00
C LEU A 237 -7.56 12.04 -4.02
N GLN A 238 -8.20 12.60 -5.04
CA GLN A 238 -9.65 12.55 -5.17
C GLN A 238 -10.17 11.13 -5.39
N ARG A 239 -9.51 10.32 -6.23
CA ARG A 239 -9.89 8.90 -6.45
C ARG A 239 -9.89 8.10 -5.15
N ILE A 240 -8.90 8.32 -4.28
CA ILE A 240 -8.83 7.65 -2.97
C ILE A 240 -9.88 8.21 -2.00
N ALA A 241 -10.14 9.52 -2.03
CA ALA A 241 -11.16 10.14 -1.17
C ALA A 241 -12.58 9.67 -1.50
N ASP A 242 -12.88 9.44 -2.78
CA ASP A 242 -14.20 9.03 -3.26
C ASP A 242 -14.45 7.51 -3.15
N ALA A 243 -13.39 6.72 -2.97
CA ALA A 243 -13.52 5.28 -2.90
C ALA A 243 -14.09 4.84 -1.53
N PRO A 244 -14.95 3.81 -1.50
CA PRO A 244 -15.33 3.18 -0.24
C PRO A 244 -14.09 2.70 0.53
N CYS A 245 -13.98 3.05 1.82
CA CYS A 245 -12.77 2.78 2.59
C CYS A 245 -13.11 2.57 4.07
N ASP A 246 -13.19 1.32 4.48
CA ASP A 246 -13.38 0.94 5.88
C ASP A 246 -12.03 0.79 6.59
N ILE A 247 -11.02 0.24 5.90
CA ILE A 247 -9.65 0.08 6.40
C ILE A 247 -8.68 0.71 5.40
N LEU A 248 -7.84 1.61 5.89
CA LEU A 248 -6.73 2.18 5.14
C LEU A 248 -5.42 1.50 5.51
N LEU A 249 -4.71 1.01 4.51
CA LEU A 249 -3.32 0.58 4.57
C LEU A 249 -2.49 1.40 3.59
N THR A 250 -1.20 1.56 3.87
CA THR A 250 -0.27 2.31 3.02
C THR A 250 1.08 1.61 2.96
N PRO A 251 1.88 1.79 1.89
CA PRO A 251 3.22 1.22 1.77
C PRO A 251 4.16 1.59 2.92
N LEU A 252 4.00 2.79 3.49
CA LEU A 252 4.65 3.18 4.73
C LEU A 252 3.62 3.16 5.87
N PRO A 253 3.75 2.29 6.89
CA PRO A 253 2.80 2.20 8.01
C PRO A 253 2.57 3.53 8.74
N SER A 254 3.58 4.40 8.73
CA SER A 254 3.49 5.75 9.31
C SER A 254 2.52 6.67 8.57
N ALA A 255 2.37 6.51 7.25
CA ALA A 255 1.48 7.35 6.44
C ALA A 255 -0.01 7.11 6.75
N SER A 256 -0.40 5.86 7.06
CA SER A 256 -1.75 5.52 7.53
C SER A 256 -1.93 5.65 9.05
N LYS A 257 -0.93 6.15 9.78
CA LYS A 257 -0.92 6.19 11.25
C LYS A 257 -1.22 4.83 11.88
N MET A 258 -0.80 3.76 11.21
CA MET A 258 -1.11 2.38 11.60
C MET A 258 -0.73 2.08 13.05
N ARG A 259 0.42 2.56 13.51
CA ARG A 259 0.90 2.39 14.88
C ARG A 259 -0.06 2.98 15.92
N ASP A 260 -0.52 4.22 15.70
CA ASP A 260 -1.39 4.91 16.64
C ASP A 260 -2.78 4.28 16.63
N THR A 261 -3.25 3.86 15.47
CA THR A 261 -4.54 3.16 15.32
C THR A 261 -4.51 1.79 16.03
N LEU A 262 -3.42 1.02 15.91
CA LEU A 262 -3.24 -0.26 16.61
C LEU A 262 -3.07 -0.08 18.12
N ARG A 263 -2.46 1.01 18.59
CA ARG A 263 -2.40 1.35 20.02
C ARG A 263 -3.79 1.65 20.59
N ALA A 264 -4.64 2.28 19.79
CA ALA A 264 -6.01 2.59 20.21
C ALA A 264 -6.95 1.39 20.11
N GLY A 265 -6.56 0.30 19.41
CA GLY A 265 -7.32 -0.94 19.33
C GLY A 265 -7.23 -1.65 17.99
N SER A 266 -7.97 -1.22 16.97
CA SER A 266 -8.11 -1.94 15.71
C SER A 266 -8.14 -1.01 14.49
N LEU A 267 -7.64 -1.50 13.35
CA LEU A 267 -7.61 -0.76 12.09
C LEU A 267 -9.00 -0.54 11.48
N ASN A 268 -10.00 -1.32 11.86
CA ASN A 268 -11.40 -1.16 11.42
C ASN A 268 -12.28 -0.38 12.41
N ALA A 269 -11.73 0.17 13.49
CA ALA A 269 -12.49 0.93 14.44
C ALA A 269 -13.03 2.24 13.83
N SER A 270 -14.16 2.73 14.37
CA SER A 270 -14.79 3.97 13.90
C SER A 270 -13.90 5.21 14.02
N TYR A 271 -12.94 5.20 14.94
CA TYR A 271 -11.93 6.26 15.13
C TYR A 271 -10.66 6.06 14.29
N ALA A 272 -10.57 4.99 13.52
CA ALA A 272 -9.38 4.70 12.71
C ALA A 272 -9.11 5.83 11.70
N TYR A 273 -7.83 6.05 11.39
CA TYR A 273 -7.43 6.98 10.37
C TYR A 273 -7.77 6.37 9.00
N ARG A 274 -8.65 7.03 8.25
CA ARG A 274 -9.23 6.53 6.99
C ARG A 274 -8.77 7.34 5.78
N CYS A 275 -9.21 6.90 4.61
CA CYS A 275 -8.84 7.47 3.32
C CYS A 275 -9.15 8.96 3.20
N ASP A 276 -10.27 9.44 3.71
CA ASP A 276 -10.65 10.86 3.69
C ASP A 276 -9.68 11.73 4.52
N SER A 277 -9.28 11.25 5.68
CA SER A 277 -8.31 11.94 6.55
C SER A 277 -6.91 11.89 5.97
N TYR A 278 -6.52 10.75 5.38
CA TYR A 278 -5.26 10.58 4.67
C TYR A 278 -5.15 11.55 3.50
N THR A 279 -6.15 11.56 2.61
CA THR A 279 -6.10 12.40 1.41
C THR A 279 -6.14 13.89 1.71
N ARG A 280 -6.91 14.31 2.73
CA ARG A 280 -6.88 15.71 3.22
C ARG A 280 -5.50 16.11 3.73
N PHE A 281 -4.85 15.24 4.48
CA PHE A 281 -3.50 15.50 4.99
C PHE A 281 -2.48 15.58 3.85
N GLN A 282 -2.48 14.62 2.92
CA GLN A 282 -1.57 14.64 1.78
C GLN A 282 -1.81 15.86 0.87
N ARG A 283 -3.07 16.25 0.70
CA ARG A 283 -3.43 17.46 -0.04
C ARG A 283 -2.86 18.72 0.62
N SER A 284 -2.92 18.81 1.95
CA SER A 284 -2.32 19.96 2.65
C SER A 284 -0.82 20.04 2.45
N LEU A 285 -0.10 18.91 2.49
CA LEU A 285 1.33 18.86 2.21
C LEU A 285 1.67 19.30 0.78
N LEU A 286 0.86 18.90 -0.21
CA LEU A 286 1.04 19.34 -1.58
C LEU A 286 0.81 20.86 -1.72
N ILE A 287 -0.23 21.40 -1.10
CA ILE A 287 -0.50 22.85 -1.09
C ILE A 287 0.67 23.60 -0.47
N ASP A 288 1.15 23.16 0.69
CA ASP A 288 2.28 23.79 1.38
C ASP A 288 3.54 23.76 0.51
N ARG A 289 3.81 22.64 -0.17
CA ARG A 289 4.93 22.50 -1.10
C ARG A 289 4.81 23.47 -2.29
N LEU A 290 3.64 23.56 -2.92
CA LEU A 290 3.40 24.47 -4.07
C LEU A 290 3.53 25.95 -3.66
N LEU A 291 3.05 26.31 -2.47
CA LEU A 291 3.19 27.64 -1.91
C LEU A 291 4.64 28.00 -1.60
N GLN A 292 5.45 27.04 -1.15
CA GLN A 292 6.88 27.23 -0.91
C GLN A 292 7.66 27.38 -2.21
N GLU A 293 7.25 26.68 -3.26
CA GLU A 293 7.91 26.75 -4.58
C GLU A 293 7.59 28.05 -5.32
N ASP A 294 6.32 28.42 -5.43
CA ASP A 294 5.85 29.62 -6.15
C ASP A 294 4.42 30.04 -5.73
N PRO A 295 4.26 31.00 -4.81
CA PRO A 295 2.94 31.50 -4.40
C PRO A 295 2.14 32.16 -5.53
N GLU A 296 2.79 32.82 -6.50
CA GLU A 296 2.10 33.49 -7.61
C GLU A 296 1.58 32.45 -8.62
N TRP A 297 2.35 31.38 -8.85
CA TRP A 297 1.88 30.23 -9.62
C TRP A 297 0.61 29.64 -9.01
N MET A 298 0.56 29.47 -7.68
CA MET A 298 -0.62 28.97 -6.97
C MET A 298 -1.83 29.86 -7.18
N LYS A 299 -1.71 31.18 -7.01
CA LYS A 299 -2.80 32.13 -7.25
C LYS A 299 -3.32 32.08 -8.69
N LYS A 300 -2.42 31.94 -9.66
CA LYS A 300 -2.75 31.86 -11.09
C LYS A 300 -3.49 30.58 -11.46
N ASN A 301 -3.02 29.43 -10.97
CA ASN A 301 -3.55 28.11 -11.37
C ASN A 301 -4.72 27.64 -10.49
N PHE A 302 -4.79 28.11 -9.25
CA PHE A 302 -5.82 27.78 -8.27
C PHE A 302 -6.37 29.04 -7.59
N PRO A 303 -7.04 29.94 -8.33
CA PRO A 303 -7.49 31.22 -7.79
C PRO A 303 -8.53 31.10 -6.66
N GLN A 304 -9.24 29.96 -6.59
CA GLN A 304 -10.20 29.64 -5.53
C GLN A 304 -9.63 28.68 -4.48
N GLY A 305 -8.31 28.44 -4.52
CA GLY A 305 -7.65 27.42 -3.73
C GLY A 305 -7.87 26.00 -4.29
N ILE A 306 -7.10 25.05 -3.79
CA ILE A 306 -7.27 23.62 -4.05
C ILE A 306 -8.32 23.09 -3.07
N LYS A 307 -9.44 22.59 -3.58
CA LYS A 307 -10.54 22.03 -2.78
C LYS A 307 -10.29 20.58 -2.41
#